data_066231f1300689d44a9fa0b948a03c50
#
_entry.id   066231f1300689d44a9fa0b948a03c50
#
_cell.length_a   1.000
_cell.length_b   1.000
_cell.length_c   1.000
_cell.angle_alpha   90.00
_cell.angle_beta   90.00
_cell.angle_gamma   90.00
#
_symmetry.space_group_name_H-M   'P 1'
#
loop_
_entity.id
_entity.type
_entity.pdbx_description
1 polymer ?
#
loop_
_entity_poly.entity_id
_entity_poly.type
_entity_poly.pdbx_seq_one_letter_code
_entity_poly.pdbx_strand_id
1 'polypeptide(L)'
;MNNFFADFFSASNFAFTPDIAHMCMSFALNLVVVWIIVHFFYYPKGHRRDYYFTFLMLAVSIFMLISVLLKGSSDMGIGAALGLFAIFGIIRYRTESVPIREMTYLFFLVALSVLNGKIDEMNFLGRLIINALFIIVVWVSENFLSAYREGCKFVKYDNIDLIKPERYDELVADLEKRLGLEILRVDVGAVDFLTDMTMLRVFYKDPSHRIKAVDRILKIPADNAF
;
A
#
# COMPACT_ATOMS: atom_id res chain seq x y z
N MET A 1 -15.50 48.07 13.52
CA MET A 1 -15.80 46.66 13.83
C MET A 1 -17.05 46.12 13.07
N ASN A 2 -17.97 46.98 12.70
CA ASN A 2 -19.22 46.57 11.97
C ASN A 2 -19.02 46.17 10.50
N ASN A 3 -17.96 46.65 9.84
CA ASN A 3 -17.76 46.34 8.42
C ASN A 3 -17.18 44.95 8.15
N PHE A 4 -16.44 44.38 9.12
CA PHE A 4 -15.85 43.04 8.98
C PHE A 4 -16.93 41.94 8.80
N PHE A 5 -18.01 42.01 9.58
CA PHE A 5 -19.08 41.02 9.46
C PHE A 5 -19.89 41.21 8.16
N ALA A 6 -20.08 42.46 7.74
CA ALA A 6 -20.78 42.75 6.49
C ALA A 6 -19.98 42.30 5.26
N ASP A 7 -18.67 42.51 5.26
CA ASP A 7 -17.77 42.04 4.21
C ASP A 7 -17.64 40.51 4.22
N PHE A 8 -17.63 39.88 5.40
CA PHE A 8 -17.58 38.44 5.51
C PHE A 8 -18.81 37.73 4.96
N PHE A 9 -20.01 38.30 5.18
CA PHE A 9 -21.30 37.78 4.69
C PHE A 9 -21.71 38.36 3.33
N SER A 10 -20.80 39.05 2.63
CA SER A 10 -21.11 39.53 1.30
C SER A 10 -21.37 38.36 0.33
N ALA A 11 -22.38 38.51 -0.55
CA ALA A 11 -22.75 37.49 -1.50
C ALA A 11 -21.58 37.07 -2.44
N SER A 12 -20.60 37.97 -2.62
CA SER A 12 -19.38 37.69 -3.40
C SER A 12 -18.50 36.63 -2.79
N ASN A 13 -18.46 36.52 -1.46
CA ASN A 13 -17.65 35.50 -0.77
C ASN A 13 -18.25 34.09 -0.82
N PHE A 14 -19.57 34.01 -1.12
CA PHE A 14 -20.27 32.74 -1.26
C PHE A 14 -20.61 32.44 -2.74
N ALA A 15 -20.08 33.22 -3.67
CA ALA A 15 -20.28 32.95 -5.10
C ALA A 15 -19.49 31.75 -5.56
N PHE A 16 -20.14 30.86 -6.27
CA PHE A 16 -19.50 29.69 -6.89
C PHE A 16 -18.65 30.16 -8.09
N THR A 17 -17.35 30.34 -7.85
CA THR A 17 -16.43 30.80 -8.89
C THR A 17 -16.00 29.62 -9.80
N PRO A 18 -15.64 29.88 -11.07
CA PRO A 18 -15.12 28.81 -11.96
C PRO A 18 -13.93 28.07 -11.38
N ASP A 19 -13.09 28.73 -10.58
CA ASP A 19 -11.94 28.10 -9.90
C ASP A 19 -12.37 27.04 -8.88
N ILE A 20 -13.45 27.31 -8.15
CA ILE A 20 -14.01 26.35 -7.20
C ILE A 20 -14.57 25.13 -7.96
N ALA A 21 -15.23 25.36 -9.09
CA ALA A 21 -15.73 24.29 -9.94
C ALA A 21 -14.59 23.39 -10.45
N HIS A 22 -13.51 23.99 -10.93
CA HIS A 22 -12.32 23.26 -11.38
C HIS A 22 -11.67 22.48 -10.24
N MET A 23 -11.59 23.06 -9.05
CA MET A 23 -11.07 22.37 -7.87
C MET A 23 -11.95 21.17 -7.47
N CYS A 24 -13.26 21.35 -7.43
CA CYS A 24 -14.21 20.26 -7.12
C CYS A 24 -14.13 19.13 -8.16
N MET A 25 -14.03 19.46 -9.45
CA MET A 25 -13.90 18.47 -10.52
C MET A 25 -12.59 17.69 -10.41
N SER A 26 -11.48 18.38 -10.12
CA SER A 26 -10.17 17.74 -9.90
C SER A 26 -10.17 16.86 -8.64
N PHE A 27 -10.85 17.31 -7.60
CA PHE A 27 -11.04 16.53 -6.38
C PHE A 27 -11.84 15.26 -6.63
N ALA A 28 -12.97 15.38 -7.33
CA ALA A 28 -13.80 14.23 -7.70
C ALA A 28 -13.03 13.22 -8.55
N LEU A 29 -12.25 13.70 -9.53
CA LEU A 29 -11.40 12.85 -10.37
C LEU A 29 -10.33 12.14 -9.52
N ASN A 30 -9.63 12.86 -8.64
CA ASN A 30 -8.65 12.26 -7.73
C ASN A 30 -9.29 11.18 -6.87
N LEU A 31 -10.43 11.45 -6.26
CA LEU A 31 -11.12 10.53 -5.38
C LEU A 31 -11.57 9.26 -6.13
N VAL A 32 -12.12 9.41 -7.34
CA VAL A 32 -12.54 8.27 -8.17
C VAL A 32 -11.34 7.40 -8.54
N VAL A 33 -10.23 8.00 -8.99
CA VAL A 33 -9.03 7.24 -9.40
C VAL A 33 -8.38 6.55 -8.22
N VAL A 34 -8.22 7.23 -7.08
CA VAL A 34 -7.71 6.64 -5.84
C VAL A 34 -8.61 5.48 -5.39
N TRP A 35 -9.92 5.67 -5.43
CA TRP A 35 -10.87 4.62 -5.09
C TRP A 35 -10.74 3.41 -6.01
N ILE A 36 -10.63 3.60 -7.33
CA ILE A 36 -10.40 2.53 -8.29
C ILE A 36 -9.12 1.76 -7.94
N ILE A 37 -8.01 2.47 -7.72
CA ILE A 37 -6.73 1.83 -7.41
C ILE A 37 -6.81 1.03 -6.10
N VAL A 38 -7.36 1.63 -5.06
CA VAL A 38 -7.43 0.97 -3.75
C VAL A 38 -8.45 -0.16 -3.73
N HIS A 39 -9.62 0.02 -4.35
CA HIS A 39 -10.69 -0.96 -4.32
C HIS A 39 -10.43 -2.17 -5.23
N PHE A 40 -9.98 -1.95 -6.47
CA PHE A 40 -9.80 -3.03 -7.45
C PHE A 40 -8.43 -3.70 -7.40
N PHE A 41 -7.38 -2.98 -7.06
CA PHE A 41 -6.02 -3.54 -7.09
C PHE A 41 -5.46 -3.89 -5.72
N TYR A 42 -5.67 -3.03 -4.71
CA TYR A 42 -5.14 -3.27 -3.38
C TYR A 42 -6.04 -4.20 -2.55
N TYR A 43 -7.33 -3.86 -2.43
CA TYR A 43 -8.25 -4.54 -1.51
C TYR A 43 -8.43 -6.04 -1.78
N PRO A 44 -8.59 -6.53 -3.04
CA PRO A 44 -8.79 -7.95 -3.31
C PRO A 44 -7.62 -8.84 -2.88
N LYS A 45 -6.41 -8.25 -2.84
CA LYS A 45 -5.18 -8.98 -2.52
C LYS A 45 -4.70 -8.81 -1.08
N GLY A 46 -5.02 -7.67 -0.44
CA GLY A 46 -4.57 -7.32 0.90
C GLY A 46 -5.56 -7.62 2.02
N HIS A 47 -6.86 -7.48 1.76
CA HIS A 47 -7.98 -7.61 2.71
C HIS A 47 -7.82 -6.81 4.02
N ARG A 48 -6.91 -5.83 4.07
CA ARG A 48 -6.65 -5.01 5.26
C ARG A 48 -7.48 -3.73 5.19
N ARG A 49 -8.53 -3.64 6.00
CA ARG A 49 -9.44 -2.49 6.05
C ARG A 49 -8.76 -1.22 6.57
N ASP A 50 -7.82 -1.36 7.49
CA ASP A 50 -7.13 -0.23 8.10
C ASP A 50 -6.32 0.56 7.06
N TYR A 51 -5.59 -0.13 6.20
CA TYR A 51 -4.85 0.52 5.11
C TYR A 51 -5.76 1.08 4.02
N TYR A 52 -6.90 0.45 3.75
CA TYR A 52 -7.90 0.97 2.82
C TYR A 52 -8.36 2.35 3.25
N PHE A 53 -8.73 2.50 4.52
CA PHE A 53 -9.15 3.78 5.09
C PHE A 53 -8.01 4.80 5.08
N THR A 54 -6.80 4.38 5.50
CA THR A 54 -5.62 5.24 5.54
C THR A 54 -5.27 5.81 4.17
N PHE A 55 -5.30 5.01 3.12
CA PHE A 55 -4.99 5.44 1.75
C PHE A 55 -5.98 6.48 1.23
N LEU A 56 -7.29 6.28 1.45
CA LEU A 56 -8.30 7.24 1.05
C LEU A 56 -8.16 8.56 1.80
N MET A 57 -8.04 8.52 3.13
CA MET A 57 -7.91 9.71 3.95
C MET A 57 -6.63 10.49 3.63
N LEU A 58 -5.53 9.79 3.44
CA LEU A 58 -4.26 10.41 3.09
C LEU A 58 -4.32 11.08 1.72
N ALA A 59 -4.86 10.41 0.71
CA ALA A 59 -5.01 10.97 -0.63
C ALA A 59 -5.85 12.24 -0.64
N VAL A 60 -6.97 12.25 0.09
CA VAL A 60 -7.83 13.44 0.26
C VAL A 60 -7.05 14.57 0.95
N SER A 61 -6.36 14.26 2.05
CA SER A 61 -5.61 15.26 2.81
C SER A 61 -4.49 15.89 1.99
N ILE A 62 -3.74 15.09 1.25
CA ILE A 62 -2.66 15.58 0.37
C ILE A 62 -3.22 16.43 -0.77
N PHE A 63 -4.31 15.97 -1.42
CA PHE A 63 -4.95 16.75 -2.47
C PHE A 63 -5.36 18.14 -1.96
N MET A 64 -6.08 18.19 -0.83
CA MET A 64 -6.54 19.45 -0.23
C MET A 64 -5.37 20.35 0.16
N LEU A 65 -4.35 19.78 0.79
CA LEU A 65 -3.16 20.54 1.19
C LEU A 65 -2.48 21.16 -0.02
N ILE A 66 -2.24 20.40 -1.07
CA ILE A 66 -1.58 20.89 -2.28
C ILE A 66 -2.46 21.93 -3.02
N SER A 67 -3.76 21.69 -3.13
CA SER A 67 -4.69 22.60 -3.79
C SER A 67 -4.75 23.98 -3.11
N VAL A 68 -4.67 24.01 -1.78
CA VAL A 68 -4.65 25.26 -1.01
C VAL A 68 -3.28 25.93 -1.06
N LEU A 69 -2.20 25.14 -0.93
CA LEU A 69 -0.85 25.67 -0.82
C LEU A 69 -0.34 26.26 -2.14
N LEU A 70 -0.75 25.70 -3.28
CA LEU A 70 -0.34 26.18 -4.61
C LEU A 70 -1.21 27.32 -5.15
N LYS A 71 -2.32 27.66 -4.53
CA LYS A 71 -3.17 28.79 -4.92
C LYS A 71 -2.57 30.18 -4.62
N GLY A 72 -1.52 30.24 -3.82
CA GLY A 72 -0.76 31.46 -3.54
C GLY A 72 0.44 31.60 -4.50
N SER A 73 0.98 32.80 -4.63
CA SER A 73 2.09 33.21 -5.51
C SER A 73 3.19 32.15 -5.75
N SER A 74 3.90 32.30 -6.87
CA SER A 74 4.96 31.42 -7.38
C SER A 74 6.08 31.04 -6.39
N ASP A 75 6.27 31.79 -5.31
CA ASP A 75 7.26 31.52 -4.26
C ASP A 75 6.82 30.42 -3.26
N MET A 76 5.55 30.04 -3.25
CA MET A 76 5.05 29.00 -2.34
C MET A 76 5.39 27.57 -2.75
N GLY A 77 5.97 27.36 -3.93
CA GLY A 77 6.41 26.03 -4.39
C GLY A 77 7.42 25.37 -3.45
N ILE A 78 8.30 26.15 -2.84
CA ILE A 78 9.28 25.67 -1.85
C ILE A 78 8.58 25.26 -0.56
N GLY A 79 7.59 26.02 -0.09
CA GLY A 79 6.79 25.69 1.09
C GLY A 79 5.97 24.41 0.91
N ALA A 80 5.38 24.21 -0.28
CA ALA A 80 4.68 22.98 -0.62
C ALA A 80 5.61 21.76 -0.62
N ALA A 81 6.81 21.90 -1.19
CA ALA A 81 7.81 20.84 -1.19
C ALA A 81 8.27 20.48 0.23
N LEU A 82 8.54 21.49 1.07
CA LEU A 82 8.91 21.29 2.47
C LEU A 82 7.77 20.66 3.29
N GLY A 83 6.52 21.07 3.07
CA GLY A 83 5.33 20.50 3.71
C GLY A 83 5.16 19.03 3.33
N LEU A 84 5.32 18.70 2.07
CA LEU A 84 5.27 17.32 1.58
C LEU A 84 6.39 16.48 2.20
N PHE A 85 7.61 17.01 2.26
CA PHE A 85 8.75 16.34 2.87
C PHE A 85 8.53 16.10 4.37
N ALA A 86 7.93 17.06 5.08
CA ALA A 86 7.58 16.91 6.49
C ALA A 86 6.55 15.78 6.71
N ILE A 87 5.52 15.68 5.85
CA ILE A 87 4.53 14.59 5.92
C ILE A 87 5.19 13.24 5.70
N PHE A 88 6.07 13.12 4.72
CA PHE A 88 6.84 11.88 4.51
C PHE A 88 7.76 11.56 5.69
N GLY A 89 8.36 12.58 6.32
CA GLY A 89 9.13 12.42 7.54
C GLY A 89 8.31 11.80 8.66
N ILE A 90 7.11 12.31 8.91
CA ILE A 90 6.20 11.81 9.96
C ILE A 90 5.76 10.38 9.68
N ILE A 91 5.43 10.05 8.44
CA ILE A 91 5.00 8.70 8.05
C ILE A 91 6.14 7.69 8.25
N ARG A 92 7.38 8.09 7.99
CA ARG A 92 8.56 7.23 8.15
C ARG A 92 8.88 6.90 9.61
N TYR A 93 8.56 7.78 10.58
CA TYR A 93 8.85 7.58 12.00
C TYR A 93 7.83 6.72 12.74
N ARG A 94 6.94 6.04 12.04
CA ARG A 94 5.98 5.13 12.66
C ARG A 94 6.73 3.97 13.31
N THR A 95 6.42 3.68 14.56
CA THR A 95 7.07 2.67 15.41
C THR A 95 6.84 1.23 14.93
N GLU A 96 5.85 1.00 14.08
CA GLU A 96 5.61 -0.30 13.46
C GLU A 96 6.13 -0.33 12.01
N SER A 97 6.81 -1.41 11.65
CA SER A 97 7.27 -1.65 10.29
C SER A 97 6.08 -1.85 9.35
N VAL A 98 5.80 -0.85 8.52
CA VAL A 98 4.79 -0.98 7.47
C VAL A 98 5.31 -1.96 6.42
N PRO A 99 4.55 -2.96 6.00
CA PRO A 99 4.97 -3.86 4.94
C PRO A 99 5.31 -3.10 3.66
N ILE A 100 6.30 -3.57 2.92
CA ILE A 100 6.87 -2.89 1.74
C ILE A 100 5.78 -2.55 0.71
N ARG A 101 4.84 -3.45 0.48
CA ARG A 101 3.77 -3.27 -0.48
C ARG A 101 2.85 -2.09 -0.12
N GLU A 102 2.42 -2.02 1.13
CA GLU A 102 1.57 -0.94 1.63
C GLU A 102 2.29 0.41 1.55
N MET A 103 3.59 0.41 1.83
CA MET A 103 4.42 1.62 1.71
C MET A 103 4.50 2.11 0.26
N THR A 104 4.67 1.19 -0.69
CA THR A 104 4.70 1.52 -2.12
C THR A 104 3.37 2.13 -2.59
N TYR A 105 2.23 1.53 -2.21
CA TYR A 105 0.91 2.08 -2.53
C TYR A 105 0.72 3.48 -1.94
N LEU A 106 1.16 3.68 -0.69
CA LEU A 106 1.07 4.97 -0.02
C LEU A 106 1.80 6.05 -0.82
N PHE A 107 3.07 5.83 -1.16
CA PHE A 107 3.86 6.78 -1.96
C PHE A 107 3.24 7.04 -3.34
N PHE A 108 2.74 6.00 -3.98
CA PHE A 108 2.13 6.09 -5.29
C PHE A 108 0.85 6.94 -5.28
N LEU A 109 -0.01 6.74 -4.29
CA LEU A 109 -1.26 7.51 -4.11
C LEU A 109 -0.98 8.96 -3.71
N VAL A 110 0.05 9.21 -2.91
CA VAL A 110 0.48 10.57 -2.59
C VAL A 110 0.95 11.29 -3.85
N ALA A 111 1.81 10.68 -4.67
CA ALA A 111 2.27 11.27 -5.92
C ALA A 111 1.09 11.61 -6.86
N LEU A 112 0.14 10.70 -7.00
CA LEU A 112 -1.09 10.92 -7.77
C LEU A 112 -1.89 12.12 -7.24
N SER A 113 -2.09 12.19 -5.92
CA SER A 113 -2.87 13.27 -5.29
C SER A 113 -2.18 14.64 -5.40
N VAL A 114 -0.84 14.68 -5.35
CA VAL A 114 -0.05 15.88 -5.60
C VAL A 114 -0.24 16.38 -7.03
N LEU A 115 -0.14 15.48 -8.02
CA LEU A 115 -0.32 15.83 -9.42
C LEU A 115 -1.73 16.34 -9.72
N ASN A 116 -2.74 15.71 -9.14
CA ASN A 116 -4.13 16.12 -9.30
C ASN A 116 -4.46 17.42 -8.54
N GLY A 117 -3.77 17.71 -7.44
CA GLY A 117 -3.92 18.93 -6.66
C GLY A 117 -3.34 20.17 -7.33
N LYS A 118 -2.43 20.02 -8.30
CA LYS A 118 -1.83 21.10 -9.06
C LYS A 118 -2.78 21.54 -10.20
N ILE A 119 -3.70 22.45 -9.90
CA ILE A 119 -4.86 22.74 -10.75
C ILE A 119 -4.50 23.59 -11.98
N ASP A 120 -3.53 24.49 -11.87
CA ASP A 120 -3.36 25.62 -12.81
C ASP A 120 -2.52 25.33 -14.05
N GLU A 121 -1.72 24.25 -14.09
CA GLU A 121 -0.75 24.04 -15.16
C GLU A 121 -1.17 23.02 -16.24
N MET A 122 -2.23 22.25 -16.04
CA MET A 122 -2.59 21.18 -16.97
C MET A 122 -4.03 21.27 -17.47
N ASN A 123 -4.20 21.10 -18.78
CA ASN A 123 -5.52 20.89 -19.37
C ASN A 123 -6.18 19.64 -18.79
N PHE A 124 -7.51 19.64 -18.72
CA PHE A 124 -8.29 18.50 -18.22
C PHE A 124 -7.92 17.17 -18.89
N LEU A 125 -7.69 17.20 -20.20
CA LEU A 125 -7.28 16.01 -20.97
C LEU A 125 -5.91 15.49 -20.54
N GLY A 126 -4.95 16.37 -20.26
CA GLY A 126 -3.63 15.98 -19.74
C GLY A 126 -3.72 15.28 -18.38
N ARG A 127 -4.59 15.79 -17.49
CA ARG A 127 -4.86 15.14 -16.20
C ARG A 127 -5.45 13.75 -16.38
N LEU A 128 -6.39 13.59 -17.29
CA LEU A 128 -7.03 12.31 -17.55
C LEU A 128 -6.03 11.28 -18.07
N ILE A 129 -5.11 11.70 -18.95
CA ILE A 129 -4.03 10.85 -19.45
C ILE A 129 -3.09 10.41 -18.31
N ILE A 130 -2.68 11.33 -17.45
CA ILE A 130 -1.81 10.99 -16.31
C ILE A 130 -2.50 10.00 -15.36
N ASN A 131 -3.76 10.25 -15.02
CA ASN A 131 -4.52 9.35 -14.16
C ASN A 131 -4.68 7.97 -14.79
N ALA A 132 -4.95 7.88 -16.10
CA ALA A 132 -5.01 6.63 -16.84
C ALA A 132 -3.67 5.89 -16.81
N LEU A 133 -2.56 6.62 -16.97
CA LEU A 133 -1.21 6.05 -16.89
C LEU A 133 -0.92 5.46 -15.51
N PHE A 134 -1.32 6.15 -14.43
CA PHE A 134 -1.20 5.62 -13.08
C PHE A 134 -1.99 4.31 -12.89
N ILE A 135 -3.22 4.24 -13.39
CA ILE A 135 -4.04 3.01 -13.34
C ILE A 135 -3.36 1.88 -14.13
N ILE A 136 -2.85 2.18 -15.34
CA ILE A 136 -2.17 1.18 -16.19
C ILE A 136 -0.92 0.65 -15.51
N VAL A 137 -0.09 1.52 -14.90
CA VAL A 137 1.12 1.09 -14.19
C VAL A 137 0.78 0.16 -13.03
N VAL A 138 -0.24 0.49 -12.23
CA VAL A 138 -0.67 -0.40 -11.14
C VAL A 138 -1.20 -1.72 -11.69
N TRP A 139 -2.00 -1.68 -12.75
CA TRP A 139 -2.56 -2.88 -13.38
C TRP A 139 -1.46 -3.81 -13.91
N VAL A 140 -0.48 -3.27 -14.64
CA VAL A 140 0.66 -4.03 -15.15
C VAL A 140 1.48 -4.62 -14.00
N SER A 141 1.83 -3.80 -12.99
CA SER A 141 2.61 -4.24 -11.84
C SER A 141 1.91 -5.36 -11.08
N GLU A 142 0.61 -5.21 -10.82
CA GLU A 142 -0.16 -6.21 -10.10
C GLU A 142 -0.36 -7.51 -10.89
N ASN A 143 -0.53 -7.43 -12.22
CA ASN A 143 -0.63 -8.62 -13.05
C ASN A 143 0.71 -9.34 -13.16
N PHE A 144 1.81 -8.60 -13.29
CA PHE A 144 3.14 -9.18 -13.35
C PHE A 144 3.51 -9.88 -12.03
N LEU A 145 3.26 -9.23 -10.88
CA LEU A 145 3.47 -9.86 -9.58
C LEU A 145 2.51 -11.03 -9.31
N SER A 146 1.31 -11.00 -9.89
CA SER A 146 0.29 -12.04 -9.70
C SER A 146 0.62 -13.35 -10.41
N ALA A 147 1.54 -13.32 -11.39
CA ALA A 147 2.01 -14.52 -12.07
C ALA A 147 2.85 -15.43 -11.13
N TYR A 148 3.44 -14.86 -10.08
CA TYR A 148 4.18 -15.59 -9.04
C TYR A 148 3.33 -15.72 -7.76
N ARG A 149 2.26 -16.48 -7.84
CA ARG A 149 1.38 -16.74 -6.69
C ARG A 149 1.87 -17.96 -5.92
N GLU A 150 2.91 -17.77 -5.14
CA GLU A 150 3.35 -18.76 -4.18
C GLU A 150 2.78 -18.40 -2.80
N GLY A 151 2.04 -19.32 -2.21
CA GLY A 151 1.72 -19.25 -0.78
C GLY A 151 3.00 -19.53 0.01
N CYS A 152 3.22 -18.82 1.11
CA CYS A 152 4.37 -19.05 1.98
C CYS A 152 3.87 -19.37 3.38
N LYS A 153 4.40 -20.43 3.99
CA LYS A 153 4.07 -20.88 5.33
C LYS A 153 5.32 -21.16 6.13
N PHE A 154 5.34 -20.67 7.39
CA PHE A 154 6.40 -21.04 8.34
C PHE A 154 5.97 -22.30 9.10
N VAL A 155 6.82 -23.31 9.10
CA VAL A 155 6.56 -24.60 9.74
C VAL A 155 7.72 -24.90 10.69
N LYS A 156 7.39 -25.25 11.93
CA LYS A 156 8.36 -25.83 12.87
C LYS A 156 8.37 -27.34 12.62
N TYR A 157 9.50 -27.85 12.19
CA TYR A 157 9.65 -29.23 11.73
C TYR A 157 10.53 -30.04 12.67
N ASP A 158 10.11 -31.24 12.96
CA ASP A 158 10.63 -32.13 14.01
C ASP A 158 11.61 -33.22 13.53
N ASN A 159 11.95 -33.23 12.23
CA ASN A 159 12.85 -34.26 11.69
C ASN A 159 14.06 -33.62 10.99
N ILE A 160 15.14 -33.43 11.74
CA ILE A 160 16.37 -32.84 11.26
C ILE A 160 17.09 -33.72 10.23
N ASP A 161 16.90 -35.04 10.25
CA ASP A 161 17.57 -35.91 9.30
C ASP A 161 17.14 -35.70 7.85
N LEU A 162 15.92 -35.17 7.61
CA LEU A 162 15.40 -34.93 6.29
C LEU A 162 15.81 -33.56 5.72
N ILE A 163 16.38 -32.65 6.52
CA ILE A 163 16.79 -31.33 6.01
C ILE A 163 18.10 -31.36 5.21
N LYS A 164 18.77 -32.50 5.16
CA LYS A 164 20.00 -32.66 4.37
C LYS A 164 19.70 -32.51 2.89
N PRO A 165 20.57 -31.80 2.13
CA PRO A 165 20.35 -31.59 0.71
C PRO A 165 20.10 -32.86 -0.11
N GLU A 166 20.73 -33.97 0.31
CA GLU A 166 20.63 -35.28 -0.34
C GLU A 166 19.25 -35.93 -0.19
N ARG A 167 18.48 -35.51 0.83
CA ARG A 167 17.15 -36.05 1.15
C ARG A 167 16.05 -35.04 0.95
N TYR A 168 16.31 -34.03 0.13
CA TYR A 168 15.34 -32.94 -0.11
C TYR A 168 13.98 -33.43 -0.64
N ASP A 169 14.00 -34.40 -1.54
CA ASP A 169 12.76 -34.95 -2.11
C ASP A 169 11.90 -35.68 -1.07
N GLU A 170 12.55 -36.36 -0.11
CA GLU A 170 11.87 -37.00 1.01
C GLU A 170 11.26 -35.97 1.98
N LEU A 171 11.96 -34.86 2.22
CA LEU A 171 11.46 -33.74 3.00
C LEU A 171 10.20 -33.12 2.38
N VAL A 172 10.22 -32.88 1.06
CA VAL A 172 9.08 -32.35 0.33
C VAL A 172 7.90 -33.31 0.42
N ALA A 173 8.12 -34.62 0.18
CA ALA A 173 7.06 -35.62 0.24
C ALA A 173 6.42 -35.76 1.65
N ASP A 174 7.24 -35.67 2.72
CA ASP A 174 6.71 -35.72 4.09
C ASP A 174 5.90 -34.45 4.41
N LEU A 175 6.38 -33.29 3.98
CA LEU A 175 5.66 -32.04 4.18
C LEU A 175 4.36 -31.98 3.36
N GLU A 176 4.33 -32.47 2.12
CA GLU A 176 3.12 -32.60 1.32
C GLU A 176 2.09 -33.49 1.99
N LYS A 177 2.53 -34.62 2.52
CA LYS A 177 1.67 -35.56 3.26
C LYS A 177 1.07 -34.94 4.55
N ARG A 178 1.89 -34.19 5.30
CA ARG A 178 1.46 -33.56 6.56
C ARG A 178 0.61 -32.31 6.35
N LEU A 179 0.92 -31.49 5.36
CA LEU A 179 0.26 -30.21 5.10
C LEU A 179 -0.93 -30.35 4.12
N GLY A 180 -0.95 -31.39 3.29
CA GLY A 180 -1.96 -31.56 2.25
C GLY A 180 -1.89 -30.50 1.14
N LEU A 181 -0.70 -29.94 0.88
CA LEU A 181 -0.46 -28.85 -0.05
C LEU A 181 0.56 -29.28 -1.11
N GLU A 182 0.39 -28.83 -2.34
CA GLU A 182 1.37 -29.00 -3.42
C GLU A 182 2.55 -28.03 -3.15
N ILE A 183 3.71 -28.56 -2.77
CA ILE A 183 4.88 -27.77 -2.37
C ILE A 183 5.73 -27.46 -3.59
N LEU A 184 6.09 -26.19 -3.77
CA LEU A 184 6.94 -25.70 -4.85
C LEU A 184 8.41 -25.68 -4.42
N ARG A 185 8.67 -25.23 -3.20
CA ARG A 185 10.03 -25.06 -2.65
C ARG A 185 10.00 -25.00 -1.13
N VAL A 186 11.06 -25.51 -0.53
CA VAL A 186 11.28 -25.42 0.92
C VAL A 186 12.64 -24.77 1.18
N ASP A 187 12.62 -23.68 1.94
CA ASP A 187 13.86 -23.05 2.45
C ASP A 187 14.07 -23.48 3.90
N VAL A 188 15.23 -24.02 4.20
CA VAL A 188 15.62 -24.41 5.55
C VAL A 188 16.19 -23.18 6.27
N GLY A 189 15.60 -22.84 7.42
CA GLY A 189 16.01 -21.71 8.25
C GLY A 189 16.88 -22.14 9.44
N ALA A 190 16.61 -21.56 10.62
CA ALA A 190 17.35 -21.88 11.82
C ALA A 190 17.13 -23.33 12.25
N VAL A 191 18.22 -24.01 12.64
CA VAL A 191 18.22 -25.38 13.13
C VAL A 191 18.64 -25.39 14.60
N ASP A 192 17.84 -26.04 15.43
CA ASP A 192 18.13 -26.23 16.85
C ASP A 192 18.43 -27.71 17.10
N PHE A 193 19.71 -28.02 17.31
CA PHE A 193 20.17 -29.37 17.59
C PHE A 193 19.88 -29.84 19.01
N LEU A 194 19.47 -28.95 19.91
CA LEU A 194 19.13 -29.32 21.29
C LEU A 194 17.72 -29.88 21.39
N THR A 195 16.81 -29.35 20.60
CA THR A 195 15.40 -29.73 20.57
C THR A 195 15.04 -30.60 19.37
N ASP A 196 16.00 -30.90 18.49
CA ASP A 196 15.80 -31.60 17.22
C ASP A 196 14.73 -30.95 16.33
N MET A 197 14.72 -29.61 16.30
CA MET A 197 13.74 -28.84 15.54
C MET A 197 14.36 -27.88 14.55
N THR A 198 13.69 -27.67 13.43
CA THR A 198 14.09 -26.68 12.44
C THR A 198 12.91 -25.81 12.00
N MET A 199 13.21 -24.57 11.64
CA MET A 199 12.25 -23.65 11.06
C MET A 199 12.33 -23.75 9.55
N LEU A 200 11.23 -24.15 8.93
CA LEU A 200 11.11 -24.24 7.48
C LEU A 200 10.22 -23.13 6.95
N ARG A 201 10.60 -22.58 5.81
CA ARG A 201 9.73 -21.74 5.00
C ARG A 201 9.28 -22.54 3.79
N VAL A 202 8.01 -22.92 3.78
CA VAL A 202 7.41 -23.76 2.76
C VAL A 202 6.66 -22.87 1.77
N PHE A 203 7.01 -22.95 0.50
CA PHE A 203 6.29 -22.30 -0.61
C PHE A 203 5.40 -23.32 -1.28
N TYR A 204 4.12 -23.00 -1.39
CA TYR A 204 3.12 -23.90 -1.96
C TYR A 204 2.25 -23.19 -2.99
N LYS A 205 1.66 -23.95 -3.86
CA LYS A 205 0.73 -23.47 -4.86
C LYS A 205 -0.64 -23.25 -4.25
N ASP A 206 -1.11 -22.00 -4.24
CA ASP A 206 -2.45 -21.65 -3.74
C ASP A 206 -3.35 -21.16 -4.87
N PRO A 207 -3.99 -22.05 -5.65
CA PRO A 207 -4.84 -21.68 -6.77
C PRO A 207 -6.15 -21.05 -6.32
N SER A 208 -6.58 -21.25 -5.08
CA SER A 208 -7.96 -20.95 -4.66
C SER A 208 -8.08 -19.76 -3.70
N HIS A 209 -7.00 -19.13 -3.25
CA HIS A 209 -7.01 -18.11 -2.19
C HIS A 209 -7.77 -18.51 -0.89
N ARG A 210 -8.08 -19.78 -0.70
CA ARG A 210 -8.82 -20.26 0.44
C ARG A 210 -7.99 -20.37 1.71
N ILE A 211 -6.68 -20.54 1.54
CA ILE A 211 -5.75 -20.62 2.66
C ILE A 211 -5.26 -19.20 2.93
N LYS A 212 -5.97 -18.50 3.79
CA LYS A 212 -5.49 -17.22 4.32
C LYS A 212 -4.24 -17.54 5.14
N ALA A 213 -3.08 -17.04 4.71
CA ALA A 213 -1.85 -17.18 5.47
C ALA A 213 -1.97 -16.40 6.78
N VAL A 214 -2.51 -17.04 7.78
CA VAL A 214 -2.58 -16.56 9.17
C VAL A 214 -1.17 -16.38 9.74
N ASP A 215 -0.19 -17.03 9.15
CA ASP A 215 1.24 -16.98 9.51
C ASP A 215 1.86 -15.57 9.50
N ARG A 216 1.21 -14.61 8.82
CA ARG A 216 1.58 -13.19 8.95
C ARG A 216 1.14 -12.56 10.28
N ILE A 217 0.18 -13.17 10.95
CA ILE A 217 -0.44 -12.67 12.18
C ILE A 217 0.12 -13.37 13.41
N LEU A 218 0.40 -14.66 13.29
CA LEU A 218 1.03 -15.45 14.34
C LEU A 218 2.53 -15.51 14.05
N LYS A 219 3.29 -14.55 14.56
CA LYS A 219 4.70 -14.79 14.85
C LYS A 219 4.69 -15.95 15.82
N ILE A 220 5.32 -17.07 15.44
CA ILE A 220 5.69 -18.07 16.45
C ILE A 220 6.46 -17.26 17.50
N PRO A 221 6.04 -17.24 18.78
CA PRO A 221 6.77 -16.53 19.79
C PRO A 221 8.21 -17.00 19.67
N ALA A 222 9.14 -16.08 19.44
CA ALA A 222 10.53 -16.37 19.73
C ALA A 222 10.48 -16.75 21.21
N ASP A 223 10.63 -18.04 21.52
CA ASP A 223 10.95 -18.45 22.87
C ASP A 223 12.14 -17.60 23.26
N ASN A 224 11.88 -16.69 24.21
CA ASN A 224 12.90 -15.89 24.84
C ASN A 224 13.76 -16.88 25.63
N ALA A 225 14.65 -17.48 24.95
CA ALA A 225 15.66 -18.31 25.56
C ALA A 225 16.97 -17.92 24.90
N PHE A 226 17.72 -17.29 25.73
CA PHE A 226 19.15 -17.10 25.85
C PHE A 226 19.61 -15.68 25.64
#